data_faa811d9e64c642363f4477735d854d8
#
_entry.id   faa811d9e64c642363f4477735d854d8
#
_cell.length_a   1.000
_cell.length_b   1.000
_cell.length_c   1.000
_cell.angle_alpha   90.00
_cell.angle_beta   90.00
_cell.angle_gamma   90.00
#
_symmetry.space_group_name_H-M   'P 1'
#
loop_
_entity.id
_entity.type
_entity.pdbx_description
1 polymer ?
#
loop_
_entity_poly.entity_id
_entity_poly.type
_entity_poly.pdbx_seq_one_letter_code
_entity_poly.pdbx_strand_id
1 'polypeptide(L)'
;ILFIRLIGNLTKETCPLLEKEVNHIIKEYQIKNIVINLEELKTVDMKGINILYYIYELSKKNKGRVLISDLSNEEVRKRLKKSRLLNYIKEIQNELVAFKLIQV
;
A
#
# COMPACT_ATOMS: atom_id res chain seq x y z
N ILE A 1 -5.75 -4.25 -11.74
CA ILE A 1 -5.46 -3.91 -10.33
C ILE A 1 -4.33 -4.79 -9.82
N LEU A 2 -3.33 -4.19 -9.22
CA LEU A 2 -2.27 -4.93 -8.54
C LEU A 2 -2.63 -5.06 -7.06
N PHE A 3 -2.71 -6.28 -6.55
CA PHE A 3 -2.91 -6.54 -5.13
C PHE A 3 -1.56 -6.87 -4.49
N ILE A 4 -1.17 -6.08 -3.50
CA ILE A 4 0.05 -6.29 -2.74
C ILE A 4 -0.35 -6.70 -1.33
N ARG A 5 0.03 -7.91 -0.90
CA ARG A 5 -0.24 -8.39 0.45
C ARG A 5 1.06 -8.38 1.23
N LEU A 6 1.13 -7.52 2.25
CA LEU A 6 2.32 -7.37 3.07
C LEU A 6 2.21 -8.26 4.30
N ILE A 7 3.21 -9.11 4.50
CA ILE A 7 3.22 -10.09 5.60
C ILE A 7 4.41 -9.82 6.50
N GLY A 8 4.15 -9.72 7.80
CA GLY A 8 5.20 -9.56 8.80
C GLY A 8 5.57 -8.11 9.06
N ASN A 9 6.82 -7.74 8.76
CA ASN A 9 7.36 -6.43 9.13
C ASN A 9 7.70 -5.60 7.89
N LEU A 10 7.19 -4.37 7.85
CA LEU A 10 7.57 -3.43 6.80
C LEU A 10 8.52 -2.40 7.42
N THR A 11 9.81 -2.68 7.36
CA THR A 11 10.86 -1.93 8.01
C THR A 11 12.00 -1.64 7.05
N LYS A 12 13.01 -0.89 7.53
CA LYS A 12 14.16 -0.55 6.70
C LYS A 12 14.87 -1.78 6.12
N GLU A 13 14.78 -2.91 6.79
CA GLU A 13 15.39 -4.16 6.32
C GLU A 13 14.62 -4.79 5.15
N THR A 14 13.29 -4.65 5.14
CA THR A 14 12.44 -5.28 4.15
C THR A 14 12.02 -4.35 3.00
N CYS A 15 12.07 -3.04 3.23
CA CYS A 15 11.66 -2.06 2.22
C CYS A 15 12.42 -2.13 0.90
N PRO A 16 13.75 -2.33 0.87
CA PRO A 16 14.46 -2.37 -0.42
C PRO A 16 13.95 -3.45 -1.37
N LEU A 17 13.60 -4.63 -0.84
CA LEU A 17 13.07 -5.70 -1.66
C LEU A 17 11.69 -5.32 -2.20
N LEU A 18 10.82 -4.80 -1.35
CA LEU A 18 9.49 -4.37 -1.77
C LEU A 18 9.57 -3.29 -2.84
N GLU A 19 10.42 -2.29 -2.63
CA GLU A 19 10.59 -1.20 -3.60
C GLU A 19 11.01 -1.71 -4.97
N LYS A 20 11.99 -2.62 -4.99
CA LYS A 20 12.48 -3.22 -6.23
C LYS A 20 11.37 -3.98 -6.96
N GLU A 21 10.63 -4.83 -6.24
CA GLU A 21 9.55 -5.63 -6.81
C GLU A 21 8.42 -4.76 -7.35
N VAL A 22 8.01 -3.76 -6.58
CA VAL A 22 6.92 -2.86 -6.97
C VAL A 22 7.30 -2.07 -8.21
N ASN A 23 8.52 -1.51 -8.23
CA ASN A 23 9.01 -0.78 -9.41
C ASN A 23 9.01 -1.64 -10.65
N HIS A 24 9.49 -2.86 -10.53
CA HIS A 24 9.55 -3.79 -11.65
C HIS A 24 8.15 -4.08 -12.20
N ILE A 25 7.21 -4.44 -11.33
CA ILE A 25 5.86 -4.81 -11.74
C ILE A 25 5.12 -3.63 -12.35
N ILE A 26 5.21 -2.45 -11.72
CA ILE A 26 4.52 -1.27 -12.21
C ILE A 26 5.02 -0.89 -13.61
N LYS A 27 6.33 -0.92 -13.82
CA LYS A 27 6.92 -0.58 -15.12
C LYS A 27 6.61 -1.62 -16.19
N GLU A 28 6.79 -2.91 -15.84
CA GLU A 28 6.62 -3.99 -16.79
C GLU A 28 5.18 -4.12 -17.29
N TYR A 29 4.20 -3.98 -16.38
CA TYR A 29 2.79 -4.19 -16.71
C TYR A 29 1.99 -2.90 -16.78
N GLN A 30 2.63 -1.76 -16.67
CA GLN A 30 1.98 -0.44 -16.72
C GLN A 30 0.81 -0.34 -15.74
N ILE A 31 1.05 -0.81 -14.52
CA ILE A 31 0.04 -0.82 -13.47
C ILE A 31 -0.21 0.61 -12.98
N LYS A 32 -1.48 0.97 -12.80
CA LYS A 32 -1.83 2.26 -12.21
C LYS A 32 -2.64 2.12 -10.92
N ASN A 33 -3.48 1.10 -10.80
CA ASN A 33 -4.35 0.92 -9.64
C ASN A 33 -3.81 -0.17 -8.73
N ILE A 34 -3.65 0.14 -7.45
CA ILE A 34 -2.98 -0.72 -6.47
C ILE A 34 -3.83 -0.84 -5.22
N VAL A 35 -3.98 -2.06 -4.72
CA VAL A 35 -4.59 -2.34 -3.43
C VAL A 35 -3.54 -2.96 -2.53
N ILE A 36 -3.27 -2.33 -1.40
CA ILE A 36 -2.29 -2.82 -0.42
C ILE A 36 -3.06 -3.45 0.73
N ASN A 37 -2.95 -4.77 0.86
CA ASN A 37 -3.62 -5.52 1.92
C ASN A 37 -2.70 -5.63 3.12
N LEU A 38 -3.14 -5.13 4.27
CA LEU A 38 -2.36 -5.07 5.50
C LEU A 38 -2.83 -6.05 6.57
N GLU A 39 -3.63 -7.05 6.20
CA GLU A 39 -4.18 -8.00 7.18
C GLU A 39 -3.10 -8.68 8.02
N GLU A 40 -2.00 -9.07 7.39
CA GLU A 40 -0.93 -9.79 8.06
C GLU A 40 0.30 -8.94 8.35
N LEU A 41 0.18 -7.62 8.23
CA LEU A 41 1.26 -6.71 8.59
C LEU A 41 1.29 -6.52 10.10
N LYS A 42 2.41 -6.83 10.73
CA LYS A 42 2.56 -6.77 12.19
C LYS A 42 3.19 -5.47 12.64
N THR A 43 4.18 -4.97 11.91
CA THR A 43 4.88 -3.74 12.26
C THR A 43 5.19 -2.91 11.02
N VAL A 44 5.29 -1.60 11.22
CA VAL A 44 5.74 -0.67 10.20
C VAL A 44 6.58 0.40 10.87
N ASP A 45 7.76 0.70 10.31
CA ASP A 45 8.57 1.80 10.79
C ASP A 45 8.48 2.99 9.83
N MET A 46 9.28 4.03 10.10
CA MET A 46 9.27 5.24 9.28
C MET A 46 9.65 4.94 7.82
N LYS A 47 10.60 4.02 7.60
CA LYS A 47 10.98 3.62 6.24
C LYS A 47 9.82 2.89 5.55
N GLY A 48 9.10 2.06 6.30
CA GLY A 48 7.90 1.39 5.78
C GLY A 48 6.82 2.37 5.38
N ILE A 49 6.58 3.38 6.20
CA ILE A 49 5.63 4.43 5.86
C ILE A 49 6.08 5.18 4.60
N ASN A 50 7.37 5.46 4.48
CA ASN A 50 7.90 6.15 3.31
C ASN A 50 7.70 5.33 2.03
N ILE A 51 7.87 4.02 2.08
CA ILE A 51 7.64 3.19 0.88
C ILE A 51 6.15 3.18 0.49
N LEU A 52 5.24 3.23 1.46
CA LEU A 52 3.81 3.33 1.16
C LEU A 52 3.49 4.66 0.47
N TYR A 53 4.08 5.76 0.92
CA TYR A 53 3.97 7.05 0.23
C TYR A 53 4.55 6.97 -1.18
N TYR A 54 5.68 6.30 -1.34
CA TYR A 54 6.31 6.15 -2.65
C TYR A 54 5.39 5.40 -3.62
N ILE A 55 4.75 4.32 -3.17
CA ILE A 55 3.78 3.58 -3.98
C ILE A 55 2.61 4.48 -4.39
N TYR A 56 2.13 5.30 -3.45
CA TYR A 56 1.09 6.28 -3.73
C TYR A 56 1.52 7.25 -4.84
N GLU A 57 2.73 7.80 -4.74
CA GLU A 57 3.25 8.73 -5.73
C GLU A 57 3.37 8.10 -7.12
N LEU A 58 3.86 6.85 -7.18
CA LEU A 58 3.94 6.13 -8.45
C LEU A 58 2.57 5.97 -9.10
N SER A 59 1.57 5.60 -8.31
CA SER A 59 0.21 5.41 -8.82
C SER A 59 -0.37 6.74 -9.31
N LYS A 60 -0.20 7.81 -8.55
CA LYS A 60 -0.68 9.15 -8.93
C LYS A 60 -0.04 9.61 -10.23
N LYS A 61 1.24 9.37 -10.38
CA LYS A 61 1.96 9.71 -11.61
C LYS A 61 1.35 9.03 -12.83
N ASN A 62 0.84 7.82 -12.64
CA ASN A 62 0.19 7.03 -13.71
C ASN A 62 -1.33 7.24 -13.75
N LYS A 63 -1.85 8.23 -13.03
CA LYS A 63 -3.27 8.56 -12.95
C LYS A 63 -4.12 7.43 -12.37
N GLY A 64 -3.54 6.70 -11.43
CA GLY A 64 -4.20 5.58 -10.77
C GLY A 64 -4.65 5.89 -9.35
N ARG A 65 -5.15 4.87 -8.68
CA ARG A 65 -5.60 4.93 -7.29
C ARG A 65 -4.87 3.90 -6.45
N VAL A 66 -4.60 4.27 -5.20
CA VAL A 66 -4.10 3.32 -4.19
C VAL A 66 -5.13 3.22 -3.09
N LEU A 67 -5.45 2.00 -2.69
CA LEU A 67 -6.33 1.72 -1.57
C LEU A 67 -5.59 0.84 -0.57
N ILE A 68 -5.92 1.00 0.72
CA ILE A 68 -5.43 0.10 1.78
C ILE A 68 -6.62 -0.72 2.26
N SER A 69 -6.45 -2.05 2.29
CA SER A 69 -7.50 -2.96 2.75
C SER A 69 -7.05 -3.76 3.96
N ASP A 70 -8.03 -4.26 4.71
CA ASP A 70 -7.81 -5.23 5.78
C ASP A 70 -6.83 -4.74 6.84
N LEU A 71 -6.93 -3.46 7.21
CA LEU A 71 -6.09 -2.86 8.23
C LEU A 71 -6.62 -3.22 9.61
N SER A 72 -6.22 -4.37 10.13
CA SER A 72 -6.73 -4.93 11.37
C SER A 72 -5.83 -4.70 12.58
N ASN A 73 -4.52 -4.50 12.36
CA ASN A 73 -3.58 -4.31 13.45
C ASN A 73 -3.64 -2.86 13.98
N GLU A 74 -4.00 -2.71 15.26
CA GLU A 74 -4.17 -1.38 15.86
C GLU A 74 -2.88 -0.57 15.94
N GLU A 75 -1.73 -1.22 16.19
CA GLU A 75 -0.45 -0.52 16.22
C GLU A 75 -0.09 0.03 14.85
N VAL A 76 -0.29 -0.77 13.81
CA VAL A 76 -0.06 -0.32 12.44
C VAL A 76 -1.00 0.83 12.11
N ARG A 77 -2.28 0.71 12.46
CA ARG A 77 -3.28 1.76 12.23
C ARG A 77 -2.86 3.08 12.87
N LYS A 78 -2.43 3.02 14.13
CA LYS A 78 -1.98 4.24 14.85
C LYS A 78 -0.83 4.92 14.14
N ARG A 79 0.15 4.15 13.68
CA ARG A 79 1.31 4.69 12.97
C ARG A 79 0.93 5.33 11.64
N LEU A 80 0.04 4.67 10.90
CA LEU A 80 -0.45 5.23 9.63
C LEU A 80 -1.24 6.50 9.83
N LYS A 81 -2.09 6.55 10.86
CA LYS A 81 -2.83 7.78 11.20
C LYS A 81 -1.90 8.90 11.61
N LYS A 82 -0.92 8.61 12.47
CA LYS A 82 0.02 9.60 12.95
C LYS A 82 0.85 10.20 11.82
N SER A 83 1.21 9.39 10.83
CA SER A 83 1.95 9.83 9.66
C SER A 83 1.09 10.56 8.62
N ARG A 84 -0.23 10.59 8.83
CA ARG A 84 -1.21 11.17 7.92
C ARG A 84 -1.34 10.46 6.57
N LEU A 85 -0.80 9.25 6.47
CA LEU A 85 -0.89 8.47 5.23
C LEU A 85 -2.35 8.22 4.84
N LEU A 86 -3.23 7.97 5.82
CA LEU A 86 -4.64 7.69 5.55
C LEU A 86 -5.42 8.93 5.07
N ASN A 87 -4.80 10.12 5.07
CA ASN A 87 -5.38 11.30 4.44
C ASN A 87 -5.21 11.26 2.92
N TYR A 88 -4.26 10.49 2.43
CA TYR A 88 -3.94 10.38 0.99
C TYR A 88 -4.42 9.07 0.39
N ILE A 89 -4.31 7.98 1.14
CA ILE A 89 -4.68 6.64 0.69
C ILE A 89 -5.95 6.22 1.41
N LYS A 90 -7.01 5.94 0.64
CA LYS A 90 -8.29 5.55 1.22
C LYS A 90 -8.22 4.15 1.80
N GLU A 91 -8.70 4.00 3.03
CA GLU A 91 -8.86 2.71 3.67
C GLU A 91 -10.21 2.09 3.26
N ILE A 92 -10.19 0.81 2.89
CA ILE A 92 -11.39 0.03 2.61
C ILE A 92 -11.40 -1.20 3.51
N GLN A 93 -12.57 -1.80 3.69
CA GLN A 93 -12.73 -2.92 4.60
C GLN A 93 -11.97 -4.17 4.13
N ASN A 94 -12.11 -4.52 2.87
CA ASN A 94 -11.47 -5.70 2.30
C ASN A 94 -11.23 -5.53 0.79
N GLU A 95 -10.57 -6.51 0.19
CA GLU A 95 -10.22 -6.45 -1.23
C GLU A 95 -11.43 -6.42 -2.17
N LEU A 96 -12.53 -7.03 -1.77
CA LEU A 96 -13.72 -7.03 -2.63
C LEU A 96 -14.29 -5.65 -2.85
N VAL A 97 -14.18 -4.77 -1.86
CA VAL A 97 -14.65 -3.38 -1.97
C VAL A 97 -13.90 -2.64 -3.08
N ALA A 98 -12.64 -3.02 -3.34
CA ALA A 98 -11.84 -2.38 -4.37
C ALA A 98 -12.48 -2.50 -5.75
N PHE A 99 -13.10 -3.63 -6.05
CA PHE A 99 -13.75 -3.84 -7.34
C PHE A 99 -14.94 -2.92 -7.58
N LYS A 100 -15.52 -2.40 -6.49
CA LYS A 100 -16.62 -1.42 -6.59
C LYS A 100 -16.09 -0.01 -6.78
N LEU A 101 -14.92 0.28 -6.22
CA LEU A 101 -14.35 1.63 -6.23
C LEU A 101 -13.43 1.88 -7.41
N ILE A 102 -12.78 0.85 -7.93
CA ILE A 102 -11.88 0.95 -9.08
C ILE A 102 -12.59 0.32 -10.27
N GLN A 103 -12.95 1.18 -11.21
CA GLN A 103 -13.56 0.75 -12.46
C GLN A 103 -12.46 0.30 -13.41
N VAL A 104 -12.57 -0.90 -13.91
CA VAL A 104 -11.56 -1.49 -14.81
C VAL A 104 -12.06 -1.50 -16.23
#